data_4ca0ba2a8c4445e177f0962a4d62108f
#
_entry.id   4ca0ba2a8c4445e177f0962a4d62108f
#
_cell.length_a   1.000
_cell.length_b   1.000
_cell.length_c   1.000
_cell.angle_alpha   90.00
_cell.angle_beta   90.00
_cell.angle_gamma   90.00
#
_symmetry.space_group_name_H-M   'P 1'
#
loop_
_entity.id
_entity.type
_entity.pdbx_description
1 polymer ?
#
loop_
_entity_poly.entity_id
_entity_poly.type
_entity_poly.pdbx_seq_one_letter_code
_entity_poly.pdbx_strand_id
1 'polypeptide(L)'
;MKCTKIFSIVCMLFLSTICLPQAGWAQSPQKLGKVKSALITEISGITPYGYGEGYFWVHNDSGDGPFVYLIDSTANLKVKVEVEGVKFTDVEDIARFQVDDKKYLVLADIGNNLRNREILSLYVIEEPQVTISKSLNTIKVPLLKEIKVRYSDKRRDAEAIFVDPTDHQLYITSKRDFESTVFSLPLDLNGSTAHTLRPLLTLPFTFTTSADISGDRKYIVAKNLTTIYMWERQNGQSVIETMSQTPQIIPYIIEPQGEAICFDLYNRFLYTISERPFGLDSYLYKYEF
;
A
#
# COMPACT_ATOMS: atom_id res chain seq x y z
N MET A 1 -1.51 10.30 86.05
CA MET A 1 -2.54 10.02 84.99
C MET A 1 -2.06 10.58 83.69
N LYS A 2 -1.54 9.73 82.77
CA LYS A 2 -1.09 10.14 81.42
C LYS A 2 -2.12 9.58 80.42
N CYS A 3 -2.77 10.49 79.70
CA CYS A 3 -3.75 10.17 78.73
C CYS A 3 -3.06 10.06 77.35
N THR A 4 -3.02 8.84 76.80
CA THR A 4 -2.41 8.56 75.49
C THR A 4 -3.50 8.65 74.42
N LYS A 5 -3.40 9.64 73.51
CA LYS A 5 -4.27 9.76 72.37
C LYS A 5 -3.74 8.87 71.23
N ILE A 6 -4.55 7.90 70.82
CA ILE A 6 -4.33 7.06 69.65
C ILE A 6 -4.86 7.81 68.41
N PHE A 7 -3.99 8.12 67.48
CA PHE A 7 -4.35 8.70 66.18
C PHE A 7 -4.50 7.53 65.19
N SER A 8 -5.74 7.25 64.77
CA SER A 8 -6.03 6.31 63.70
C SER A 8 -5.89 7.02 62.34
N ILE A 9 -4.90 6.64 61.56
CA ILE A 9 -4.74 7.06 60.16
C ILE A 9 -5.55 6.09 59.31
N VAL A 10 -6.64 6.57 58.71
CA VAL A 10 -7.40 5.84 57.69
C VAL A 10 -6.75 6.13 56.36
N CYS A 11 -6.01 5.14 55.82
CA CYS A 11 -5.52 5.18 54.46
C CYS A 11 -6.63 4.82 53.47
N MET A 12 -7.25 5.83 52.84
CA MET A 12 -8.14 5.62 51.70
C MET A 12 -7.31 5.31 50.45
N LEU A 13 -7.26 4.05 50.06
CA LEU A 13 -6.76 3.60 48.75
C LEU A 13 -7.80 3.99 47.68
N PHE A 14 -7.49 5.04 46.91
CA PHE A 14 -8.17 5.31 45.65
C PHE A 14 -7.70 4.29 44.62
N LEU A 15 -8.45 3.24 44.38
CA LEU A 15 -8.32 2.44 43.16
C LEU A 15 -8.87 3.25 42.00
N SER A 16 -7.98 3.95 41.29
CA SER A 16 -8.30 4.47 39.96
C SER A 16 -8.36 3.31 38.98
N THR A 17 -9.55 2.88 38.63
CA THR A 17 -9.79 1.98 37.49
C THR A 17 -9.39 2.75 36.23
N ILE A 18 -8.19 2.47 35.72
CA ILE A 18 -7.79 2.88 34.37
C ILE A 18 -8.64 2.06 33.41
N CYS A 19 -9.73 2.67 32.93
CA CYS A 19 -10.50 2.14 31.83
C CYS A 19 -9.67 2.35 30.58
N LEU A 20 -8.86 1.36 30.20
CA LEU A 20 -8.20 1.33 28.89
C LEU A 20 -9.34 1.18 27.86
N PRO A 21 -9.42 2.05 26.86
CA PRO A 21 -10.31 1.83 25.75
C PRO A 21 -9.88 0.53 25.07
N GLN A 22 -10.69 -0.52 25.19
CA GLN A 22 -10.57 -1.68 24.34
C GLN A 22 -10.95 -1.22 22.93
N ALA A 23 -9.95 -0.92 22.10
CA ALA A 23 -10.14 -0.86 20.68
C ALA A 23 -10.55 -2.28 20.24
N GLY A 24 -11.85 -2.45 20.06
CA GLY A 24 -12.42 -3.71 19.61
C GLY A 24 -12.10 -3.95 18.15
N TRP A 25 -10.95 -4.51 17.86
CA TRP A 25 -10.72 -5.18 16.57
C TRP A 25 -11.44 -6.52 16.61
N ALA A 26 -12.57 -6.57 15.92
CA ALA A 26 -13.58 -7.59 16.16
C ALA A 26 -13.24 -8.96 15.56
N GLN A 27 -12.31 -9.09 14.60
CA GLN A 27 -12.05 -10.38 13.97
C GLN A 27 -10.57 -10.59 13.63
N SER A 28 -10.12 -11.86 13.76
CA SER A 28 -8.81 -12.28 13.25
C SER A 28 -8.78 -12.20 11.73
N PRO A 29 -7.63 -11.81 11.13
CA PRO A 29 -7.47 -11.77 9.69
C PRO A 29 -7.90 -13.07 9.02
N GLN A 30 -8.65 -12.96 7.93
CA GLN A 30 -9.13 -14.09 7.16
C GLN A 30 -8.13 -14.50 6.08
N LYS A 31 -7.69 -15.75 6.10
CA LYS A 31 -6.93 -16.36 5.02
C LYS A 31 -7.89 -16.80 3.92
N LEU A 32 -7.86 -16.14 2.76
CA LEU A 32 -8.83 -16.35 1.68
C LEU A 32 -8.39 -17.41 0.68
N GLY A 33 -7.20 -17.28 0.12
CA GLY A 33 -6.73 -18.20 -0.91
C GLY A 33 -5.21 -18.18 -1.10
N LYS A 34 -4.71 -19.28 -1.66
CA LYS A 34 -3.28 -19.47 -1.96
C LYS A 34 -2.98 -19.12 -3.41
N VAL A 35 -1.91 -18.37 -3.65
CA VAL A 35 -1.37 -18.14 -4.99
C VAL A 35 -0.84 -19.47 -5.55
N LYS A 36 -1.46 -19.95 -6.62
CA LYS A 36 -1.11 -21.23 -7.27
C LYS A 36 -0.40 -21.06 -8.60
N SER A 37 -0.56 -19.91 -9.25
CA SER A 37 0.03 -19.65 -10.56
C SER A 37 1.55 -19.62 -10.49
N ALA A 38 2.19 -20.32 -11.41
CA ALA A 38 3.64 -20.25 -11.59
C ALA A 38 4.10 -18.94 -12.27
N LEU A 39 3.15 -18.15 -12.80
CA LEU A 39 3.43 -16.83 -13.39
C LEU A 39 3.51 -15.72 -12.32
N ILE A 40 3.08 -15.99 -11.10
CA ILE A 40 3.03 -15.02 -10.01
C ILE A 40 3.90 -15.55 -8.87
N THR A 41 5.10 -15.04 -8.75
CA THR A 41 6.12 -15.55 -7.82
C THR A 41 6.62 -14.50 -6.83
N GLU A 42 6.62 -13.23 -7.22
CA GLU A 42 7.24 -12.12 -6.49
C GLU A 42 6.27 -10.95 -6.43
N ILE A 43 5.09 -11.14 -5.79
CA ILE A 43 4.08 -10.09 -5.70
C ILE A 43 4.59 -8.95 -4.84
N SER A 44 4.76 -7.78 -5.43
CA SER A 44 5.20 -6.56 -4.76
C SER A 44 4.09 -5.52 -4.58
N GLY A 45 3.04 -5.53 -5.40
CA GLY A 45 1.93 -4.60 -5.27
C GLY A 45 0.56 -5.23 -5.49
N ILE A 46 -0.48 -4.61 -4.93
CA ILE A 46 -1.89 -5.00 -5.08
C ILE A 46 -2.80 -3.77 -5.10
N THR A 47 -3.81 -3.77 -5.97
CA THR A 47 -4.87 -2.76 -5.97
C THR A 47 -6.19 -3.37 -6.44
N PRO A 48 -7.38 -2.90 -5.96
CA PRO A 48 -8.64 -3.49 -6.35
C PRO A 48 -8.96 -3.22 -7.83
N TYR A 49 -9.60 -4.19 -8.48
CA TYR A 49 -10.10 -4.04 -9.84
C TYR A 49 -11.31 -3.10 -9.90
N GLY A 50 -11.19 -2.01 -10.64
CA GLY A 50 -12.18 -0.94 -10.63
C GLY A 50 -13.53 -1.27 -11.29
N TYR A 51 -13.68 -2.40 -11.97
CA TYR A 51 -14.89 -2.82 -12.67
C TYR A 51 -15.57 -4.03 -12.04
N GLY A 52 -15.09 -4.54 -10.89
CA GLY A 52 -15.71 -5.68 -10.23
C GLY A 52 -15.16 -5.98 -8.85
N GLU A 53 -16.05 -6.21 -7.89
CA GLU A 53 -15.69 -6.59 -6.52
C GLU A 53 -15.05 -7.98 -6.47
N GLY A 54 -14.09 -8.16 -5.56
CA GLY A 54 -13.44 -9.45 -5.32
C GLY A 54 -12.37 -9.83 -6.33
N TYR A 55 -11.93 -8.87 -7.14
CA TYR A 55 -10.79 -9.02 -8.03
C TYR A 55 -9.74 -7.96 -7.73
N PHE A 56 -8.45 -8.31 -7.95
CA PHE A 56 -7.32 -7.45 -7.64
C PHE A 56 -6.29 -7.52 -8.75
N TRP A 57 -5.72 -6.37 -9.09
CA TRP A 57 -4.51 -6.30 -9.88
C TRP A 57 -3.31 -6.52 -8.97
N VAL A 58 -2.39 -7.36 -9.42
CA VAL A 58 -1.08 -7.58 -8.82
C VAL A 58 -0.02 -7.61 -9.91
N HIS A 59 1.23 -7.41 -9.54
CA HIS A 59 2.38 -7.58 -10.43
C HIS A 59 3.50 -8.30 -9.68
N ASN A 60 4.45 -8.85 -10.43
CA ASN A 60 5.72 -9.29 -9.87
C ASN A 60 6.67 -8.09 -9.77
N ASP A 61 7.64 -8.18 -8.86
CA ASP A 61 8.75 -7.29 -8.69
C ASP A 61 9.68 -7.28 -9.94
N SER A 62 10.96 -7.39 -9.77
CA SER A 62 11.96 -7.41 -10.81
C SER A 62 12.00 -8.73 -11.60
N GLY A 63 12.56 -8.71 -12.80
CA GLY A 63 12.83 -9.93 -13.58
C GLY A 63 11.67 -10.51 -14.36
N ASP A 64 10.45 -10.02 -14.18
CA ASP A 64 9.29 -10.34 -15.02
C ASP A 64 9.25 -9.45 -16.28
N GLY A 65 8.39 -9.77 -17.22
CA GLY A 65 8.07 -8.87 -18.31
C GLY A 65 7.16 -7.71 -17.88
N PRO A 66 6.73 -6.85 -18.81
CA PRO A 66 5.82 -5.76 -18.50
C PRO A 66 4.38 -6.26 -18.28
N PHE A 67 4.19 -7.05 -17.23
CA PHE A 67 2.95 -7.76 -16.97
C PHE A 67 2.26 -7.29 -15.69
N VAL A 68 0.92 -7.24 -15.77
CA VAL A 68 0.01 -7.07 -14.64
C VAL A 68 -0.98 -8.24 -14.65
N TYR A 69 -1.32 -8.73 -13.49
CA TYR A 69 -2.12 -9.93 -13.35
C TYR A 69 -3.40 -9.63 -12.57
N LEU A 70 -4.55 -10.08 -13.09
CA LEU A 70 -5.81 -10.02 -12.34
C LEU A 70 -6.03 -11.34 -11.62
N ILE A 71 -6.17 -11.28 -10.30
CA ILE A 71 -6.52 -12.41 -9.46
C ILE A 71 -7.93 -12.24 -8.87
N ASP A 72 -8.58 -13.34 -8.53
CA ASP A 72 -9.84 -13.32 -7.77
C ASP A 72 -9.59 -13.32 -6.25
N SER A 73 -10.66 -13.18 -5.45
CA SER A 73 -10.63 -13.20 -3.99
C SER A 73 -10.10 -14.50 -3.37
N THR A 74 -9.84 -15.52 -4.16
CA THR A 74 -9.18 -16.77 -3.74
C THR A 74 -7.76 -16.90 -4.31
N ALA A 75 -7.20 -15.78 -4.78
CA ALA A 75 -5.86 -15.66 -5.37
C ALA A 75 -5.63 -16.53 -6.63
N ASN A 76 -6.69 -16.87 -7.37
CA ASN A 76 -6.56 -17.54 -8.66
C ASN A 76 -6.37 -16.52 -9.78
N LEU A 77 -5.37 -16.74 -10.61
CA LEU A 77 -5.10 -15.91 -11.81
C LEU A 77 -6.25 -16.02 -12.81
N LYS A 78 -6.74 -14.88 -13.30
CA LYS A 78 -7.83 -14.75 -14.28
C LYS A 78 -7.39 -14.14 -15.60
N VAL A 79 -6.59 -13.08 -15.54
CA VAL A 79 -6.13 -12.34 -16.72
C VAL A 79 -4.68 -11.99 -16.55
N LYS A 80 -3.91 -12.11 -17.63
CA LYS A 80 -2.57 -11.55 -17.80
C LYS A 80 -2.66 -10.36 -18.74
N VAL A 81 -2.14 -9.22 -18.34
CA VAL A 81 -2.06 -8.01 -19.15
C VAL A 81 -0.61 -7.74 -19.48
N GLU A 82 -0.29 -7.56 -20.76
CA GLU A 82 1.00 -7.07 -21.23
C GLU A 82 0.88 -5.57 -21.51
N VAL A 83 1.73 -4.77 -20.89
CA VAL A 83 1.82 -3.33 -21.15
C VAL A 83 2.77 -3.10 -22.32
N GLU A 84 2.23 -2.62 -23.45
CA GLU A 84 3.01 -2.44 -24.66
C GLU A 84 3.90 -1.20 -24.62
N GLY A 85 5.08 -1.29 -25.20
CA GLY A 85 5.98 -0.15 -25.37
C GLY A 85 6.86 0.16 -24.16
N VAL A 86 6.84 -0.69 -23.11
CA VAL A 86 7.67 -0.51 -21.92
C VAL A 86 8.51 -1.74 -21.60
N LYS A 87 9.54 -1.52 -20.81
CA LYS A 87 10.33 -2.57 -20.16
C LYS A 87 10.39 -2.24 -18.67
N PHE A 88 9.82 -3.12 -17.85
CA PHE A 88 9.95 -3.02 -16.40
C PHE A 88 11.37 -3.38 -15.96
N THR A 89 11.86 -2.67 -14.95
CA THR A 89 13.18 -2.89 -14.35
C THR A 89 13.05 -3.41 -12.94
N ASP A 90 12.30 -2.68 -12.10
CA ASP A 90 12.17 -2.92 -10.65
C ASP A 90 10.86 -2.27 -10.19
N VAL A 91 9.72 -2.96 -10.51
CA VAL A 91 8.37 -2.44 -10.23
C VAL A 91 7.96 -2.86 -8.84
N GLU A 92 7.72 -1.90 -7.96
CA GLU A 92 7.57 -2.11 -6.53
C GLU A 92 6.13 -2.02 -6.05
N ASP A 93 5.30 -1.19 -6.69
CA ASP A 93 3.91 -1.03 -6.26
C ASP A 93 2.99 -0.64 -7.43
N ILE A 94 1.69 -0.79 -7.21
CA ILE A 94 0.62 -0.44 -8.16
C ILE A 94 -0.49 0.31 -7.46
N ALA A 95 -0.87 1.47 -7.98
CA ALA A 95 -1.99 2.25 -7.47
C ALA A 95 -3.07 2.45 -8.54
N ARG A 96 -4.33 2.48 -8.10
CA ARG A 96 -5.47 2.81 -8.95
C ARG A 96 -5.93 4.24 -8.69
N PHE A 97 -6.33 4.94 -9.75
CA PHE A 97 -6.99 6.23 -9.63
C PHE A 97 -8.05 6.41 -10.73
N GLN A 98 -8.84 7.45 -10.61
CA GLN A 98 -9.91 7.75 -11.56
C GLN A 98 -9.88 9.25 -11.90
N VAL A 99 -10.05 9.56 -13.17
CA VAL A 99 -10.28 10.93 -13.66
C VAL A 99 -11.54 10.87 -14.50
N ASP A 100 -12.55 11.64 -14.13
CA ASP A 100 -13.89 11.58 -14.68
C ASP A 100 -14.45 10.13 -14.64
N ASP A 101 -14.88 9.58 -15.76
CA ASP A 101 -15.40 8.22 -15.86
C ASP A 101 -14.32 7.17 -16.19
N LYS A 102 -13.09 7.60 -16.39
CA LYS A 102 -11.97 6.72 -16.76
C LYS A 102 -11.15 6.31 -15.57
N LYS A 103 -10.80 5.03 -15.52
CA LYS A 103 -9.97 4.41 -14.49
C LYS A 103 -8.59 4.12 -15.03
N TYR A 104 -7.60 4.28 -14.17
CA TYR A 104 -6.19 4.16 -14.51
C TYR A 104 -5.44 3.36 -13.46
N LEU A 105 -4.36 2.74 -13.89
CA LEU A 105 -3.35 2.12 -13.03
C LEU A 105 -2.03 2.86 -13.20
N VAL A 106 -1.33 3.06 -12.10
CA VAL A 106 0.06 3.50 -12.07
C VAL A 106 0.91 2.34 -11.60
N LEU A 107 1.92 1.98 -12.38
CA LEU A 107 2.93 0.98 -12.06
C LEU A 107 4.22 1.71 -11.70
N ALA A 108 4.73 1.48 -10.51
CA ALA A 108 5.85 2.22 -9.96
C ALA A 108 7.17 1.47 -10.14
N ASP A 109 7.88 1.71 -11.25
CA ASP A 109 9.23 1.21 -11.50
C ASP A 109 10.25 2.10 -10.76
N ILE A 110 10.23 2.01 -9.43
CA ILE A 110 10.95 2.90 -8.51
C ILE A 110 11.94 2.19 -7.58
N GLY A 111 12.05 0.87 -7.66
CA GLY A 111 13.03 0.08 -6.94
C GLY A 111 14.45 0.50 -7.31
N ASN A 112 15.31 0.58 -6.32
CA ASN A 112 16.70 1.03 -6.51
C ASN A 112 17.58 0.56 -5.33
N ASN A 113 17.53 -0.73 -5.05
CA ASN A 113 18.20 -1.39 -3.94
C ASN A 113 19.68 -1.00 -3.83
N LEU A 114 20.35 -0.87 -4.98
CA LEU A 114 21.77 -0.49 -5.06
C LEU A 114 22.00 1.02 -5.19
N ARG A 115 20.93 1.83 -5.21
CA ARG A 115 20.97 3.30 -5.37
C ARG A 115 21.80 3.75 -6.58
N ASN A 116 21.80 2.98 -7.66
CA ASN A 116 22.53 3.27 -8.88
C ASN A 116 21.68 3.95 -9.96
N ARG A 117 20.35 3.86 -9.87
CA ARG A 117 19.41 4.54 -10.76
C ARG A 117 19.22 5.99 -10.29
N GLU A 118 19.39 6.95 -11.19
CA GLU A 118 19.15 8.37 -10.93
C GLU A 118 17.74 8.78 -11.34
N ILE A 119 17.24 8.18 -12.40
CA ILE A 119 15.90 8.41 -12.94
C ILE A 119 15.13 7.11 -12.80
N LEU A 120 13.94 7.22 -12.25
CA LEU A 120 12.96 6.16 -12.04
C LEU A 120 11.71 6.47 -12.87
N SER A 121 10.84 5.50 -13.11
CA SER A 121 9.68 5.65 -13.98
C SER A 121 8.39 5.25 -13.28
N LEU A 122 7.33 5.99 -13.56
CA LEU A 122 5.96 5.62 -13.25
C LEU A 122 5.25 5.41 -14.58
N TYR A 123 4.66 4.25 -14.78
CA TYR A 123 3.94 3.91 -16.00
C TYR A 123 2.44 3.98 -15.76
N VAL A 124 1.74 4.81 -16.51
CA VAL A 124 0.29 4.97 -16.44
C VAL A 124 -0.36 4.26 -17.61
N ILE A 125 -1.33 3.40 -17.32
CA ILE A 125 -2.20 2.77 -18.31
C ILE A 125 -3.66 3.05 -17.98
N GLU A 126 -4.55 3.05 -18.98
CA GLU A 126 -5.98 2.98 -18.72
C GLU A 126 -6.30 1.58 -18.18
N GLU A 127 -7.03 1.50 -17.09
CA GLU A 127 -7.40 0.22 -16.48
C GLU A 127 -8.28 -0.58 -17.43
N PRO A 128 -7.85 -1.76 -17.91
CA PRO A 128 -8.65 -2.50 -18.89
C PRO A 128 -9.90 -3.11 -18.25
N GLN A 129 -11.06 -2.88 -18.86
CA GLN A 129 -12.25 -3.63 -18.54
C GLN A 129 -12.16 -5.01 -19.19
N VAL A 130 -12.12 -6.07 -18.36
CA VAL A 130 -11.86 -7.44 -18.83
C VAL A 130 -13.05 -8.37 -18.64
N THR A 131 -13.19 -9.33 -19.55
CA THR A 131 -14.14 -10.43 -19.41
C THR A 131 -13.48 -11.57 -18.66
N ILE A 132 -14.03 -11.93 -17.50
CA ILE A 132 -13.53 -13.05 -16.70
C ILE A 132 -14.04 -14.37 -17.29
N SER A 133 -13.12 -15.24 -17.66
CA SER A 133 -13.41 -16.56 -18.21
C SER A 133 -12.79 -17.68 -17.37
N LYS A 134 -13.14 -18.95 -17.69
CA LYS A 134 -12.54 -20.13 -17.03
C LYS A 134 -11.10 -20.37 -17.44
N SER A 135 -10.74 -20.01 -18.68
CA SER A 135 -9.36 -20.07 -19.18
C SER A 135 -8.63 -18.76 -18.94
N LEU A 136 -7.32 -18.85 -18.72
CA LEU A 136 -6.46 -17.65 -18.64
C LEU A 136 -6.59 -16.86 -19.95
N ASN A 137 -6.94 -15.59 -19.83
CA ASN A 137 -6.96 -14.65 -20.92
C ASN A 137 -5.68 -13.78 -20.86
N THR A 138 -5.05 -13.57 -22.02
CA THR A 138 -3.91 -12.66 -22.15
C THR A 138 -4.32 -11.52 -23.08
N ILE A 139 -4.21 -10.29 -22.59
CA ILE A 139 -4.52 -9.08 -23.36
C ILE A 139 -3.32 -8.14 -23.38
N LYS A 140 -3.32 -7.22 -24.34
CA LYS A 140 -2.32 -6.17 -24.45
C LYS A 140 -2.98 -4.82 -24.25
N VAL A 141 -2.30 -3.92 -23.56
CA VAL A 141 -2.74 -2.55 -23.34
C VAL A 141 -1.61 -1.59 -23.67
N PRO A 142 -1.90 -0.48 -24.34
CA PRO A 142 -0.89 0.51 -24.65
C PRO A 142 -0.47 1.27 -23.38
N LEU A 143 0.79 1.65 -23.30
CA LEU A 143 1.23 2.68 -22.36
C LEU A 143 0.52 3.99 -22.69
N LEU A 144 -0.13 4.60 -21.69
CA LEU A 144 -0.71 5.92 -21.83
C LEU A 144 0.33 7.01 -21.57
N LYS A 145 1.13 6.87 -20.51
CA LYS A 145 2.12 7.87 -20.11
C LYS A 145 3.26 7.25 -19.30
N GLU A 146 4.49 7.68 -19.60
CA GLU A 146 5.63 7.49 -18.71
C GLU A 146 5.94 8.81 -18.00
N ILE A 147 6.05 8.77 -16.66
CA ILE A 147 6.45 9.90 -15.83
C ILE A 147 7.80 9.56 -15.21
N LYS A 148 8.82 10.35 -15.52
CA LYS A 148 10.16 10.19 -14.96
C LYS A 148 10.30 10.96 -13.67
N VAL A 149 10.88 10.34 -12.65
CA VAL A 149 11.11 10.97 -11.36
C VAL A 149 12.55 10.83 -10.92
N ARG A 150 13.04 11.82 -10.20
CA ARG A 150 14.32 11.78 -9.48
C ARG A 150 14.18 12.44 -8.13
N TYR A 151 14.96 12.06 -7.17
CA TYR A 151 15.01 12.72 -5.86
C TYR A 151 15.92 13.95 -5.90
N SER A 152 15.57 14.99 -5.14
CA SER A 152 16.30 16.26 -5.13
C SER A 152 17.58 16.23 -4.29
N ASP A 153 17.69 15.27 -3.38
CA ASP A 153 18.77 15.21 -2.37
C ASP A 153 19.75 14.06 -2.57
N LYS A 154 19.26 12.83 -2.72
CA LYS A 154 20.07 11.62 -2.90
C LYS A 154 19.28 10.57 -3.65
N ARG A 155 19.93 9.59 -4.24
CA ARG A 155 19.26 8.41 -4.81
C ARG A 155 18.66 7.59 -3.68
N ARG A 156 17.43 7.16 -3.87
CA ARG A 156 16.68 6.37 -2.88
C ARG A 156 16.13 5.10 -3.51
N ASP A 157 15.89 4.16 -2.65
CA ASP A 157 15.04 3.00 -2.87
C ASP A 157 13.65 3.33 -2.34
N ALA A 158 12.61 3.04 -3.10
CA ALA A 158 11.23 3.30 -2.71
C ALA A 158 10.34 2.17 -3.23
N GLU A 159 9.34 1.79 -2.43
CA GLU A 159 8.52 0.61 -2.69
C GLU A 159 7.04 0.81 -2.42
N ALA A 160 6.59 2.03 -2.13
CA ALA A 160 5.18 2.26 -1.83
C ALA A 160 4.67 3.48 -2.58
N ILE A 161 3.49 3.35 -3.19
CA ILE A 161 2.78 4.47 -3.80
C ILE A 161 1.29 4.44 -3.46
N PHE A 162 0.67 5.60 -3.46
CA PHE A 162 -0.79 5.76 -3.53
C PHE A 162 -1.15 7.07 -4.20
N VAL A 163 -2.39 7.19 -4.67
CA VAL A 163 -2.91 8.40 -5.33
C VAL A 163 -4.07 8.95 -4.53
N ASP A 164 -3.94 10.16 -3.97
CA ASP A 164 -5.08 10.86 -3.38
C ASP A 164 -5.95 11.48 -4.47
N PRO A 165 -7.20 11.00 -4.65
CA PRO A 165 -8.09 11.53 -5.67
C PRO A 165 -8.57 12.96 -5.39
N THR A 166 -8.27 13.54 -4.20
CA THR A 166 -8.69 14.91 -3.85
C THR A 166 -7.75 15.96 -4.40
N ASP A 167 -6.45 15.76 -4.19
CA ASP A 167 -5.43 16.73 -4.58
C ASP A 167 -4.71 16.34 -5.88
N HIS A 168 -5.09 15.21 -6.47
CA HIS A 168 -4.47 14.64 -7.66
C HIS A 168 -2.95 14.47 -7.52
N GLN A 169 -2.49 14.19 -6.30
CA GLN A 169 -1.10 13.88 -6.02
C GLN A 169 -0.89 12.37 -5.96
N LEU A 170 0.18 11.92 -6.59
CA LEU A 170 0.76 10.60 -6.31
C LEU A 170 1.79 10.77 -5.20
N TYR A 171 1.68 9.95 -4.17
CA TYR A 171 2.61 9.87 -3.06
C TYR A 171 3.53 8.67 -3.22
N ILE A 172 4.80 8.85 -2.85
CA ILE A 172 5.85 7.82 -2.90
C ILE A 172 6.50 7.76 -1.54
N THR A 173 6.75 6.55 -1.02
CA THR A 173 7.44 6.38 0.27
C THR A 173 8.70 5.54 0.10
N SER A 174 9.84 6.04 0.61
CA SER A 174 11.12 5.32 0.54
C SER A 174 11.17 4.12 1.50
N LYS A 175 11.91 3.06 1.14
CA LYS A 175 12.07 1.83 1.92
C LYS A 175 13.35 1.83 2.77
N ARG A 176 14.51 1.92 2.14
CA ARG A 176 15.82 1.67 2.77
C ARG A 176 16.50 2.91 3.35
N ASP A 177 15.74 3.90 3.78
CA ASP A 177 16.21 4.99 4.60
C ASP A 177 16.12 4.59 6.08
N PHE A 178 16.88 5.24 6.95
CA PHE A 178 16.80 5.01 8.41
C PHE A 178 15.38 5.21 8.93
N GLU A 179 14.68 6.20 8.37
CA GLU A 179 13.27 6.46 8.53
C GLU A 179 12.67 6.68 7.14
N SER A 180 11.53 6.06 6.84
CA SER A 180 10.88 6.20 5.54
C SER A 180 10.47 7.65 5.28
N THR A 181 10.76 8.14 4.09
CA THR A 181 10.48 9.51 3.68
C THR A 181 9.37 9.53 2.63
N VAL A 182 8.39 10.40 2.81
CA VAL A 182 7.26 10.61 1.90
C VAL A 182 7.58 11.75 0.94
N PHE A 183 7.25 11.53 -0.34
CA PHE A 183 7.36 12.47 -1.45
C PHE A 183 6.03 12.56 -2.16
N SER A 184 5.81 13.60 -2.96
CA SER A 184 4.69 13.62 -3.89
C SER A 184 5.03 14.30 -5.22
N LEU A 185 4.20 14.03 -6.21
CA LEU A 185 4.17 14.72 -7.48
C LEU A 185 2.73 14.83 -7.99
N PRO A 186 2.40 15.89 -8.76
CA PRO A 186 1.10 15.98 -9.39
C PRO A 186 0.94 14.87 -10.43
N LEU A 187 -0.18 14.14 -10.34
CA LEU A 187 -0.57 13.12 -11.30
C LEU A 187 -1.49 13.74 -12.36
N ASP A 188 -0.92 14.52 -13.24
CA ASP A 188 -1.62 15.12 -14.38
C ASP A 188 -1.32 14.36 -15.66
N LEU A 189 -2.32 13.72 -16.26
CA LEU A 189 -2.17 12.93 -17.49
C LEU A 189 -1.70 13.76 -18.69
N ASN A 190 -2.00 15.06 -18.71
CA ASN A 190 -1.62 16.00 -19.76
C ASN A 190 -0.40 16.86 -19.40
N GLY A 191 0.06 16.79 -18.15
CA GLY A 191 1.13 17.62 -17.60
C GLY A 191 2.53 17.12 -17.90
N SER A 192 3.46 17.54 -17.04
CA SER A 192 4.89 17.20 -17.16
C SER A 192 5.12 15.69 -17.11
N THR A 193 6.11 15.24 -17.88
CA THR A 193 6.61 13.86 -17.90
C THR A 193 7.89 13.70 -17.06
N ALA A 194 8.35 14.74 -16.36
CA ALA A 194 9.54 14.68 -15.52
C ALA A 194 9.40 15.53 -14.27
N HIS A 195 9.67 14.93 -13.11
CA HIS A 195 9.57 15.58 -11.80
C HIS A 195 10.82 15.38 -10.95
N THR A 196 11.13 16.39 -10.14
CA THR A 196 12.15 16.28 -9.08
C THR A 196 11.43 16.25 -7.74
N LEU A 197 11.49 15.11 -7.07
CA LEU A 197 10.82 14.83 -5.79
C LEU A 197 11.58 15.49 -4.64
N ARG A 198 10.86 16.21 -3.79
CA ARG A 198 11.41 16.80 -2.56
C ARG A 198 10.83 16.08 -1.34
N PRO A 199 11.63 15.84 -0.29
CA PRO A 199 11.13 15.28 0.96
C PRO A 199 10.02 16.15 1.54
N LEU A 200 8.90 15.53 1.95
CA LEU A 200 7.75 16.20 2.55
C LEU A 200 7.57 15.84 4.03
N LEU A 201 7.76 14.57 4.35
CA LEU A 201 7.57 14.04 5.69
C LEU A 201 8.51 12.86 5.92
N THR A 202 9.00 12.72 7.14
CA THR A 202 9.71 11.53 7.61
C THR A 202 8.80 10.77 8.57
N LEU A 203 8.59 9.48 8.31
CA LEU A 203 7.75 8.60 9.12
C LEU A 203 8.58 8.00 10.27
N PRO A 204 8.00 7.74 11.46
CA PRO A 204 8.73 7.20 12.62
C PRO A 204 9.01 5.69 12.51
N PHE A 205 9.14 5.17 11.30
CA PHE A 205 9.47 3.77 10.98
C PHE A 205 10.19 3.68 9.64
N THR A 206 10.72 2.51 9.35
CA THR A 206 11.49 2.21 8.14
C THR A 206 10.94 1.00 7.40
N PHE A 207 11.51 0.70 6.24
CA PHE A 207 11.15 -0.46 5.41
C PHE A 207 9.68 -0.46 4.96
N THR A 208 9.14 0.71 4.61
CA THR A 208 7.82 0.76 3.97
C THR A 208 7.83 0.00 2.66
N THR A 209 6.97 -1.00 2.53
CA THR A 209 6.88 -1.90 1.38
C THR A 209 5.66 -1.64 0.51
N SER A 210 4.58 -1.10 1.05
CA SER A 210 3.39 -0.70 0.29
C SER A 210 2.56 0.31 1.07
N ALA A 211 1.71 1.05 0.39
CA ALA A 211 0.77 2.00 0.98
C ALA A 211 -0.48 2.13 0.10
N ASP A 212 -1.59 2.54 0.70
CA ASP A 212 -2.82 2.84 -0.03
C ASP A 212 -3.67 3.88 0.68
N ILE A 213 -4.61 4.47 -0.02
CA ILE A 213 -5.62 5.38 0.51
C ILE A 213 -7.02 4.85 0.19
N SER A 214 -7.92 4.86 1.16
CA SER A 214 -9.30 4.44 0.94
C SER A 214 -9.99 5.31 -0.13
N GLY A 215 -10.88 4.72 -0.92
CA GLY A 215 -11.57 5.43 -1.99
C GLY A 215 -12.45 6.59 -1.50
N ASP A 216 -12.91 6.56 -0.24
CA ASP A 216 -13.57 7.68 0.45
C ASP A 216 -12.57 8.67 1.06
N ARG A 217 -11.27 8.39 0.97
CA ARG A 217 -10.15 9.24 1.43
C ARG A 217 -10.05 9.40 2.94
N LYS A 218 -10.79 8.60 3.68
CA LYS A 218 -10.87 8.68 5.13
C LYS A 218 -9.68 8.01 5.81
N TYR A 219 -9.13 6.97 5.20
CA TYR A 219 -8.04 6.20 5.77
C TYR A 219 -6.84 6.15 4.82
N ILE A 220 -5.65 6.27 5.41
CA ILE A 220 -4.37 6.03 4.74
C ILE A 220 -3.72 4.88 5.46
N VAL A 221 -3.20 3.90 4.71
CA VAL A 221 -2.40 2.81 5.27
C VAL A 221 -1.00 2.82 4.67
N ALA A 222 -0.03 2.44 5.48
CA ALA A 222 1.29 2.05 5.03
C ALA A 222 1.70 0.81 5.80
N LYS A 223 2.46 -0.06 5.18
CA LYS A 223 3.00 -1.24 5.89
C LYS A 223 4.51 -1.38 5.68
N ASN A 224 5.13 -2.07 6.61
CA ASN A 224 6.42 -2.70 6.40
C ASN A 224 6.27 -4.23 6.54
N LEU A 225 7.37 -4.97 6.59
CA LEU A 225 7.34 -6.42 6.65
C LEU A 225 6.64 -7.00 7.90
N THR A 226 6.46 -6.21 8.94
CA THR A 226 5.97 -6.69 10.26
C THR A 226 4.75 -5.96 10.80
N THR A 227 4.41 -4.79 10.24
CA THR A 227 3.42 -3.88 10.84
C THR A 227 2.60 -3.16 9.78
N ILE A 228 1.30 -3.03 10.01
CA ILE A 228 0.40 -2.15 9.26
C ILE A 228 0.12 -0.92 10.11
N TYR A 229 0.38 0.25 9.55
CA TYR A 229 0.13 1.56 10.12
C TYR A 229 -1.08 2.18 9.43
N MET A 230 -2.05 2.69 10.16
CA MET A 230 -3.24 3.32 9.61
C MET A 230 -3.48 4.68 10.25
N TRP A 231 -3.82 5.67 9.44
CA TRP A 231 -4.24 7.00 9.86
C TRP A 231 -5.67 7.24 9.45
N GLU A 232 -6.45 7.85 10.34
CA GLU A 232 -7.77 8.37 10.02
C GLU A 232 -7.66 9.86 9.69
N ARG A 233 -8.00 10.21 8.47
CA ARG A 233 -7.94 11.59 7.96
C ARG A 233 -9.17 12.36 8.40
N GLN A 234 -8.96 13.47 9.09
CA GLN A 234 -10.03 14.39 9.47
C GLN A 234 -10.37 15.33 8.32
N ASN A 235 -11.61 15.87 8.34
CA ASN A 235 -12.05 16.80 7.30
C ASN A 235 -11.11 18.00 7.16
N GLY A 236 -10.69 18.28 5.95
CA GLY A 236 -9.81 19.39 5.63
C GLY A 236 -8.32 19.15 5.82
N GLN A 237 -7.92 17.99 6.36
CA GLN A 237 -6.50 17.67 6.47
C GLN A 237 -5.92 17.22 5.13
N SER A 238 -4.69 17.66 4.85
CA SER A 238 -3.87 17.08 3.79
C SER A 238 -3.36 15.68 4.17
N VAL A 239 -2.87 14.94 3.19
CA VAL A 239 -2.19 13.66 3.41
C VAL A 239 -1.01 13.81 4.38
N ILE A 240 -0.20 14.85 4.21
CA ILE A 240 0.99 15.09 5.04
C ILE A 240 0.60 15.42 6.49
N GLU A 241 -0.40 16.27 6.72
CA GLU A 241 -0.91 16.54 8.07
C GLU A 241 -1.47 15.28 8.74
N THR A 242 -2.17 14.43 7.98
CA THR A 242 -2.70 13.16 8.47
C THR A 242 -1.58 12.21 8.87
N MET A 243 -0.62 11.96 7.97
CA MET A 243 0.49 11.02 8.22
C MET A 243 1.51 11.55 9.24
N SER A 244 1.48 12.85 9.59
CA SER A 244 2.29 13.41 10.67
C SER A 244 1.77 13.05 12.07
N GLN A 245 0.55 12.52 12.15
CA GLN A 245 -0.05 12.09 13.43
C GLN A 245 0.44 10.68 13.79
N THR A 246 0.20 10.29 15.05
CA THR A 246 0.49 8.91 15.49
C THR A 246 -0.46 7.94 14.79
N PRO A 247 0.04 6.96 14.04
CA PRO A 247 -0.79 5.97 13.38
C PRO A 247 -1.38 4.97 14.39
N GLN A 248 -2.51 4.41 14.04
CA GLN A 248 -3.05 3.21 14.66
C GLN A 248 -2.31 1.99 14.09
N ILE A 249 -2.00 1.01 14.95
CA ILE A 249 -1.41 -0.25 14.54
C ILE A 249 -2.53 -1.27 14.30
N ILE A 250 -2.58 -1.82 13.10
CA ILE A 250 -3.51 -2.88 12.74
C ILE A 250 -2.86 -4.24 13.02
N PRO A 251 -3.55 -5.17 13.70
CA PRO A 251 -3.07 -6.53 13.87
C PRO A 251 -2.77 -7.17 12.50
N TYR A 252 -1.52 -7.65 12.33
CA TYR A 252 -1.04 -8.16 11.06
C TYR A 252 -0.48 -9.58 11.20
N ILE A 253 -0.88 -10.48 10.28
CA ILE A 253 -0.24 -11.79 10.14
C ILE A 253 1.03 -11.56 9.31
N ILE A 254 2.19 -11.79 9.90
CA ILE A 254 3.47 -11.63 9.21
C ILE A 254 3.55 -12.66 8.09
N GLU A 255 3.72 -12.16 6.87
CA GLU A 255 3.84 -12.93 5.64
C GLU A 255 5.31 -13.03 5.21
N PRO A 256 5.69 -14.09 4.47
CA PRO A 256 7.03 -14.17 3.86
C PRO A 256 7.21 -13.04 2.83
N GLN A 257 8.05 -12.04 3.12
CA GLN A 257 8.16 -10.82 2.29
C GLN A 257 6.78 -10.25 1.91
N GLY A 258 6.01 -9.87 2.95
CA GLY A 258 4.68 -9.24 2.75
C GLY A 258 4.84 -7.83 2.23
N GLU A 259 4.74 -7.63 0.93
CA GLU A 259 5.07 -6.35 0.29
C GLU A 259 3.87 -5.63 -0.30
N ALA A 260 2.66 -6.20 -0.25
CA ALA A 260 1.50 -5.60 -0.86
C ALA A 260 0.35 -5.36 0.14
N ILE A 261 -0.33 -4.20 0.03
CA ILE A 261 -1.54 -3.87 0.79
C ILE A 261 -2.47 -2.98 -0.04
N CYS A 262 -3.79 -3.22 0.03
CA CYS A 262 -4.78 -2.28 -0.50
C CYS A 262 -6.09 -2.30 0.28
N PHE A 263 -6.87 -1.22 0.14
CA PHE A 263 -8.29 -1.22 0.48
C PHE A 263 -9.11 -1.94 -0.58
N ASP A 264 -10.31 -2.45 -0.20
CA ASP A 264 -11.29 -2.86 -1.20
C ASP A 264 -11.98 -1.63 -1.83
N LEU A 265 -12.72 -1.84 -2.93
CA LEU A 265 -13.43 -0.77 -3.64
C LEU A 265 -14.42 0.02 -2.78
N TYR A 266 -14.90 -0.56 -1.67
CA TYR A 266 -15.94 -0.01 -0.82
C TYR A 266 -15.43 0.43 0.56
N ASN A 267 -14.10 0.41 0.78
CA ASN A 267 -13.44 0.85 2.01
C ASN A 267 -13.89 0.10 3.27
N ARG A 268 -14.22 -1.19 3.11
CA ARG A 268 -14.68 -2.06 4.20
C ARG A 268 -13.59 -2.95 4.77
N PHE A 269 -12.59 -3.25 3.95
CA PHE A 269 -11.57 -4.25 4.22
C PHE A 269 -10.20 -3.83 3.68
N LEU A 270 -9.16 -4.28 4.38
CA LEU A 270 -7.80 -4.29 3.84
C LEU A 270 -7.46 -5.69 3.33
N TYR A 271 -6.63 -5.73 2.30
CA TYR A 271 -6.09 -6.96 1.74
C TYR A 271 -4.57 -6.89 1.71
N THR A 272 -3.92 -8.01 2.07
CA THR A 272 -2.47 -8.16 1.93
C THR A 272 -2.15 -9.44 1.19
N ILE A 273 -1.03 -9.46 0.53
CA ILE A 273 -0.47 -10.61 -0.15
C ILE A 273 1.05 -10.47 -0.21
N SER A 274 1.77 -11.58 -0.30
CA SER A 274 3.22 -11.58 -0.23
C SER A 274 3.87 -12.17 -1.48
N GLU A 275 5.15 -11.97 -1.61
CA GLU A 275 6.01 -12.79 -2.46
C GLU A 275 6.00 -14.27 -2.03
N ARG A 276 6.69 -15.09 -2.85
CA ARG A 276 6.91 -16.52 -2.59
C ARG A 276 8.41 -16.83 -2.47
N PRO A 277 9.15 -16.18 -1.56
CA PRO A 277 10.57 -16.36 -1.42
C PRO A 277 10.89 -17.82 -1.12
N PHE A 278 11.89 -18.38 -1.77
CA PHE A 278 12.29 -19.79 -1.62
C PHE A 278 11.17 -20.81 -1.88
N GLY A 279 10.12 -20.43 -2.63
CA GLY A 279 8.98 -21.29 -2.91
C GLY A 279 7.99 -21.44 -1.74
N LEU A 280 8.08 -20.55 -0.73
CA LEU A 280 7.10 -20.49 0.35
C LEU A 280 5.71 -20.13 -0.19
N ASP A 281 4.70 -20.54 0.55
CA ASP A 281 3.32 -20.26 0.18
C ASP A 281 2.97 -18.78 0.43
N SER A 282 2.40 -18.13 -0.57
CA SER A 282 1.75 -16.84 -0.46
C SER A 282 0.23 -17.00 -0.43
N TYR A 283 -0.42 -16.21 0.41
CA TYR A 283 -1.87 -16.21 0.59
C TYR A 283 -2.43 -14.80 0.52
N LEU A 284 -3.62 -14.66 -0.04
CA LEU A 284 -4.40 -13.44 0.09
C LEU A 284 -5.07 -13.43 1.47
N TYR A 285 -4.81 -12.40 2.27
CA TYR A 285 -5.45 -12.16 3.55
C TYR A 285 -6.40 -10.97 3.47
N LYS A 286 -7.44 -11.01 4.29
CA LYS A 286 -8.44 -9.96 4.43
C LYS A 286 -8.54 -9.54 5.89
N TYR A 287 -8.57 -8.23 6.14
CA TYR A 287 -8.66 -7.61 7.46
C TYR A 287 -9.91 -6.73 7.54
N GLU A 288 -10.61 -6.78 8.65
CA GLU A 288 -11.63 -5.81 9.04
C GLU A 288 -10.98 -4.72 9.92
N PHE A 289 -11.40 -3.45 9.79
CA PHE A 289 -10.84 -2.33 10.53
C PHE A 289 -11.91 -1.28 10.88
#